data_a04420e1fa6f6626f46145b13a35f8cf
#
_entry.id   a04420e1fa6f6626f46145b13a35f8cf
#
_cell.length_a   1.000
_cell.length_b   1.000
_cell.length_c   1.000
_cell.angle_alpha   90.00
_cell.angle_beta   90.00
_cell.angle_gamma   90.00
#
_symmetry.space_group_name_H-M   'P 1'
#
loop_
_entity.id
_entity.type
_entity.pdbx_description
1 polymer ?
#
loop_
_entity_poly.entity_id
_entity_poly.type
_entity_poly.pdbx_seq_one_letter_code
_entity_poly.pdbx_strand_id
1 'polypeptide(L)'
;KRILRCSLNERATVDYIVSEGLYNFHLFENEEDRVRKVENIISEVGLLPEHLTRYPHEFSGGQRQRIGLARAMVMEPELVVADEPISALDVSIRAQVLNLLKKFQKERDITYLFIAHDLSIVRFISDRIGVIYKGDIVEIAEAEELFDFPLHPYTRSLISAIPIPDPILEKNKVLFTYDPSVHDYSEDKPELVDIGNNHFVYGNKKEIEEYKAIRAKGEKVKSITILDPDAPRPEQTEQKVDENGSDAFLETPLHDTGSKWYSILSFFLPILGLIAAGVFRHFHHIRNYKACKKGAIAGLITRAVIILFFALMLVFALL
;
A
#
# COMPACT_ATOMS: atom_id res chain seq x y z
N LYS A 1 1.54 -25.57 -5.34
CA LYS A 1 1.33 -24.25 -4.74
C LYS A 1 2.68 -23.54 -4.64
N ARG A 2 2.84 -22.37 -5.26
CA ARG A 2 4.11 -21.62 -5.28
C ARG A 2 3.85 -20.20 -4.83
N ILE A 3 4.79 -19.64 -4.05
CA ILE A 3 4.71 -18.29 -3.52
C ILE A 3 5.69 -17.41 -4.31
N LEU A 4 5.16 -16.43 -5.02
CA LEU A 4 5.94 -15.37 -5.67
C LEU A 4 6.32 -14.34 -4.59
N ARG A 5 7.53 -14.47 -4.04
CA ARG A 5 8.16 -13.41 -3.22
C ARG A 5 9.34 -12.83 -3.97
N CYS A 6 9.50 -11.52 -3.90
CA CYS A 6 10.55 -10.80 -4.61
C CYS A 6 11.97 -11.01 -4.05
N SER A 7 12.14 -11.77 -2.96
CA SER A 7 13.45 -12.04 -2.40
C SER A 7 14.21 -13.08 -3.23
N LEU A 8 15.27 -12.65 -3.85
CA LEU A 8 16.24 -13.48 -4.56
C LEU A 8 17.47 -13.65 -3.69
N ASN A 9 18.17 -14.80 -3.83
CA ASN A 9 19.45 -15.00 -3.19
C ASN A 9 20.52 -14.20 -3.93
N GLU A 10 21.00 -13.10 -3.34
CA GLU A 10 21.98 -12.19 -3.93
C GLU A 10 23.38 -12.84 -4.19
N ARG A 11 23.61 -14.03 -3.65
CA ARG A 11 24.86 -14.78 -3.79
C ARG A 11 24.81 -15.90 -4.84
N ALA A 12 23.66 -16.08 -5.48
CA ALA A 12 23.43 -17.09 -6.50
C ALA A 12 23.25 -16.45 -7.86
N THR A 13 23.67 -17.10 -8.92
CA THR A 13 23.43 -16.68 -10.30
C THR A 13 21.96 -16.82 -10.66
N VAL A 14 21.52 -16.11 -11.69
CA VAL A 14 20.15 -16.21 -12.20
C VAL A 14 19.82 -17.63 -12.63
N ASP A 15 20.75 -18.33 -13.31
CA ASP A 15 20.58 -19.74 -13.68
C ASP A 15 20.26 -20.61 -12.46
N TYR A 16 21.07 -20.50 -11.40
CA TYR A 16 20.84 -21.26 -10.18
C TYR A 16 19.47 -20.94 -9.54
N ILE A 17 19.12 -19.66 -9.44
CA ILE A 17 17.86 -19.22 -8.83
C ILE A 17 16.65 -19.77 -9.60
N VAL A 18 16.68 -19.73 -10.92
CA VAL A 18 15.58 -20.20 -11.75
C VAL A 18 15.53 -21.74 -11.74
N SER A 19 16.69 -22.41 -11.78
CA SER A 19 16.78 -23.86 -11.79
C SER A 19 16.49 -24.52 -10.44
N GLU A 20 16.56 -23.78 -9.32
CA GLU A 20 16.43 -24.35 -7.97
C GLU A 20 15.18 -25.22 -7.81
N GLY A 21 14.04 -24.78 -8.36
CA GLY A 21 12.79 -25.54 -8.33
C GLY A 21 12.85 -26.82 -9.17
N LEU A 22 13.52 -26.75 -10.32
CA LEU A 22 13.69 -27.93 -11.19
C LEU A 22 14.51 -29.01 -10.48
N TYR A 23 15.61 -28.65 -9.82
CA TYR A 23 16.44 -29.57 -9.05
C TYR A 23 15.68 -30.18 -7.86
N ASN A 24 15.01 -29.35 -7.07
CA ASN A 24 14.33 -29.80 -5.85
C ASN A 24 13.16 -30.76 -6.11
N PHE A 25 12.53 -30.66 -7.28
CA PHE A 25 11.37 -31.46 -7.65
C PHE A 25 11.63 -32.45 -8.78
N HIS A 26 12.89 -32.57 -9.24
CA HIS A 26 13.30 -33.45 -10.33
C HIS A 26 12.45 -33.27 -11.60
N LEU A 27 12.23 -32.00 -12.01
CA LEU A 27 11.35 -31.65 -13.13
C LEU A 27 12.09 -31.51 -14.47
N PHE A 28 13.16 -32.23 -14.68
CA PHE A 28 13.91 -32.29 -15.93
C PHE A 28 14.46 -33.71 -16.14
N GLU A 29 14.64 -34.09 -17.42
CA GLU A 29 15.11 -35.41 -17.80
C GLU A 29 16.65 -35.54 -17.77
N ASN A 30 17.32 -34.48 -18.23
CA ASN A 30 18.77 -34.37 -18.30
C ASN A 30 19.19 -32.90 -18.26
N GLU A 31 20.48 -32.63 -18.20
CA GLU A 31 21.02 -31.27 -18.08
C GLU A 31 20.69 -30.39 -19.30
N GLU A 32 20.60 -30.96 -20.49
CA GLU A 32 20.21 -30.23 -21.71
C GLU A 32 18.75 -29.78 -21.63
N ASP A 33 17.87 -30.62 -21.11
CA ASP A 33 16.45 -30.29 -20.90
C ASP A 33 16.31 -29.16 -19.85
N ARG A 34 17.08 -29.24 -18.76
CA ARG A 34 17.12 -28.17 -17.74
C ARG A 34 17.51 -26.83 -18.35
N VAL A 35 18.64 -26.79 -19.05
CA VAL A 35 19.13 -25.57 -19.70
C VAL A 35 18.08 -25.00 -20.65
N ARG A 36 17.52 -25.85 -21.52
CA ARG A 36 16.46 -25.45 -22.45
C ARG A 36 15.24 -24.83 -21.74
N LYS A 37 14.74 -25.45 -20.66
CA LYS A 37 13.62 -24.95 -19.86
C LYS A 37 13.93 -23.57 -19.27
N VAL A 38 15.14 -23.40 -18.73
CA VAL A 38 15.59 -22.15 -18.10
C VAL A 38 15.75 -21.04 -19.14
N GLU A 39 16.39 -21.31 -20.27
CA GLU A 39 16.56 -20.34 -21.37
C GLU A 39 15.21 -19.89 -21.95
N ASN A 40 14.28 -20.84 -22.13
CA ASN A 40 12.95 -20.55 -22.63
C ASN A 40 12.21 -19.61 -21.68
N ILE A 41 12.14 -19.93 -20.39
CA ILE A 41 11.39 -19.11 -19.43
C ILE A 41 12.02 -17.74 -19.24
N ILE A 42 13.35 -17.62 -19.26
CA ILE A 42 14.07 -16.34 -19.20
C ILE A 42 13.70 -15.46 -20.41
N SER A 43 13.67 -16.06 -21.60
CA SER A 43 13.23 -15.35 -22.81
C SER A 43 11.78 -14.92 -22.75
N GLU A 44 10.89 -15.78 -22.24
CA GLU A 44 9.45 -15.46 -22.08
C GLU A 44 9.17 -14.31 -21.11
N VAL A 45 9.98 -14.19 -20.05
CA VAL A 45 9.87 -13.03 -19.13
C VAL A 45 10.57 -11.78 -19.67
N GLY A 46 11.11 -11.82 -20.90
CA GLY A 46 11.75 -10.70 -21.58
C GLY A 46 13.14 -10.37 -21.04
N LEU A 47 13.86 -11.36 -20.58
CA LEU A 47 15.30 -11.30 -20.26
C LEU A 47 16.09 -12.05 -21.32
N LEU A 48 17.41 -11.80 -21.38
CA LEU A 48 18.29 -12.44 -22.34
C LEU A 48 18.97 -13.67 -21.72
N PRO A 49 19.24 -14.75 -22.49
CA PRO A 49 19.97 -15.92 -21.98
C PRO A 49 21.32 -15.60 -21.36
N GLU A 50 22.04 -14.59 -21.86
CA GLU A 50 23.31 -14.11 -21.30
C GLU A 50 23.19 -13.57 -19.88
N HIS A 51 21.97 -13.24 -19.43
CA HIS A 51 21.70 -12.81 -18.05
C HIS A 51 21.79 -13.97 -17.04
N LEU A 52 21.78 -15.22 -17.48
CA LEU A 52 21.78 -16.38 -16.60
C LEU A 52 23.04 -16.50 -15.74
N THR A 53 24.18 -15.98 -16.22
CA THR A 53 25.46 -16.00 -15.50
C THR A 53 25.62 -14.86 -14.49
N ARG A 54 24.71 -13.88 -14.50
CA ARG A 54 24.76 -12.69 -13.64
C ARG A 54 24.10 -12.91 -12.29
N TYR A 55 24.35 -11.98 -11.36
CA TYR A 55 23.79 -11.98 -10.01
C TYR A 55 22.64 -10.98 -9.88
N PRO A 56 21.68 -11.18 -8.95
CA PRO A 56 20.51 -10.31 -8.78
C PRO A 56 20.84 -8.82 -8.56
N HIS A 57 21.92 -8.50 -7.89
CA HIS A 57 22.34 -7.11 -7.63
C HIS A 57 22.74 -6.33 -8.90
N GLU A 58 23.00 -7.02 -10.03
CA GLU A 58 23.32 -6.41 -11.32
C GLU A 58 22.04 -5.98 -12.12
N PHE A 59 20.84 -6.24 -11.57
CA PHE A 59 19.57 -6.01 -12.23
C PHE A 59 18.75 -4.91 -11.60
N SER A 60 17.94 -4.23 -12.42
CA SER A 60 16.91 -3.30 -11.93
C SER A 60 15.84 -4.05 -11.11
N GLY A 61 15.05 -3.30 -10.30
CA GLY A 61 13.94 -3.88 -9.54
C GLY A 61 12.95 -4.66 -10.39
N GLY A 62 12.60 -4.12 -11.56
CA GLY A 62 11.69 -4.80 -12.50
C GLY A 62 12.29 -6.04 -13.15
N GLN A 63 13.57 -6.05 -13.44
CA GLN A 63 14.26 -7.26 -13.92
C GLN A 63 14.35 -8.33 -12.83
N ARG A 64 14.66 -7.96 -11.58
CA ARG A 64 14.64 -8.90 -10.44
C ARG A 64 13.26 -9.53 -10.25
N GLN A 65 12.19 -8.74 -10.42
CA GLN A 65 10.82 -9.27 -10.37
C GLN A 65 10.56 -10.31 -11.46
N ARG A 66 11.05 -10.07 -12.69
CA ARG A 66 10.93 -11.02 -13.80
C ARG A 66 11.73 -12.30 -13.54
N ILE A 67 12.91 -12.21 -12.91
CA ILE A 67 13.66 -13.39 -12.46
C ILE A 67 12.86 -14.19 -11.43
N GLY A 68 12.22 -13.51 -10.47
CA GLY A 68 11.33 -14.16 -9.49
C GLY A 68 10.13 -14.84 -10.16
N LEU A 69 9.58 -14.22 -11.20
CA LEU A 69 8.51 -14.81 -12.00
C LEU A 69 9.00 -16.03 -12.78
N ALA A 70 10.15 -15.95 -13.45
CA ALA A 70 10.76 -17.06 -14.16
C ALA A 70 10.99 -18.27 -13.23
N ARG A 71 11.53 -18.03 -12.02
CA ARG A 71 11.71 -19.08 -10.99
C ARG A 71 10.41 -19.80 -10.62
N ALA A 72 9.30 -19.09 -10.59
CA ALA A 72 8.01 -19.70 -10.31
C ALA A 72 7.44 -20.43 -11.51
N MET A 73 7.57 -19.87 -12.71
CA MET A 73 6.93 -20.37 -13.94
C MET A 73 7.68 -21.51 -14.62
N VAL A 74 8.99 -21.64 -14.39
CA VAL A 74 9.80 -22.75 -14.96
C VAL A 74 9.32 -24.14 -14.53
N MET A 75 8.61 -24.20 -13.39
CA MET A 75 8.06 -25.44 -12.83
C MET A 75 6.66 -25.78 -13.36
N GLU A 76 6.13 -25.00 -14.30
CA GLU A 76 4.81 -25.18 -14.89
C GLU A 76 3.69 -25.40 -13.83
N PRO A 77 3.50 -24.46 -12.90
CA PRO A 77 2.56 -24.63 -11.79
C PRO A 77 1.11 -24.45 -12.25
N GLU A 78 0.18 -25.24 -11.69
CA GLU A 78 -1.26 -25.03 -11.85
C GLU A 78 -1.80 -23.87 -11.00
N LEU A 79 -1.19 -23.62 -9.83
CA LEU A 79 -1.57 -22.57 -8.90
C LEU A 79 -0.35 -21.76 -8.44
N VAL A 80 -0.43 -20.44 -8.57
CA VAL A 80 0.56 -19.48 -8.09
C VAL A 80 -0.05 -18.56 -7.05
N VAL A 81 0.59 -18.44 -5.88
CA VAL A 81 0.28 -17.42 -4.88
C VAL A 81 1.22 -16.24 -5.10
N ALA A 82 0.68 -15.12 -5.53
CA ALA A 82 1.40 -13.87 -5.78
C ALA A 82 1.15 -12.91 -4.63
N ASP A 83 2.14 -12.81 -3.73
CA ASP A 83 2.08 -11.98 -2.53
C ASP A 83 2.78 -10.66 -2.82
N GLU A 84 2.00 -9.59 -3.00
CA GLU A 84 2.44 -8.23 -3.37
C GLU A 84 3.48 -8.19 -4.52
N PRO A 85 3.25 -8.87 -5.65
CA PRO A 85 4.29 -9.11 -6.66
C PRO A 85 4.75 -7.83 -7.37
N ILE A 86 4.11 -6.69 -7.17
CA ILE A 86 4.36 -5.44 -7.90
C ILE A 86 4.43 -4.20 -7.02
N SER A 87 4.37 -4.36 -5.67
CA SER A 87 4.31 -3.25 -4.72
C SER A 87 5.51 -2.29 -4.80
N ALA A 88 6.70 -2.81 -5.07
CA ALA A 88 7.95 -2.05 -5.12
C ALA A 88 8.35 -1.57 -6.54
N LEU A 89 7.44 -1.62 -7.53
CA LEU A 89 7.74 -1.30 -8.92
C LEU A 89 7.14 0.03 -9.36
N ASP A 90 7.83 0.70 -10.27
CA ASP A 90 7.32 1.89 -10.96
C ASP A 90 6.10 1.55 -11.83
N VAL A 91 5.22 2.54 -12.08
CA VAL A 91 3.95 2.35 -12.79
C VAL A 91 4.11 1.65 -14.15
N SER A 92 5.11 2.05 -14.94
CA SER A 92 5.37 1.46 -16.26
C SER A 92 5.80 0.00 -16.19
N ILE A 93 6.63 -0.33 -15.20
CA ILE A 93 7.12 -1.70 -14.96
C ILE A 93 6.00 -2.58 -14.39
N ARG A 94 5.14 -2.03 -13.51
CA ARG A 94 3.94 -2.76 -13.01
C ARG A 94 3.06 -3.25 -14.15
N ALA A 95 2.75 -2.37 -15.11
CA ALA A 95 1.92 -2.73 -16.27
C ALA A 95 2.54 -3.89 -17.09
N GLN A 96 3.87 -3.87 -17.28
CA GLN A 96 4.58 -4.93 -18.00
C GLN A 96 4.49 -6.27 -17.27
N VAL A 97 4.70 -6.29 -15.94
CA VAL A 97 4.61 -7.52 -15.12
C VAL A 97 3.17 -8.05 -15.09
N LEU A 98 2.17 -7.18 -14.94
CA LEU A 98 0.76 -7.58 -14.97
C LEU A 98 0.35 -8.20 -16.30
N ASN A 99 0.78 -7.60 -17.42
CA ASN A 99 0.53 -8.16 -18.76
C ASN A 99 1.20 -9.52 -18.93
N LEU A 100 2.41 -9.69 -18.37
CA LEU A 100 3.11 -10.97 -18.41
C LEU A 100 2.40 -12.04 -17.59
N LEU A 101 1.88 -11.70 -16.39
CA LEU A 101 1.05 -12.61 -15.59
C LEU A 101 -0.23 -13.01 -16.32
N LYS A 102 -0.93 -12.07 -16.94
CA LYS A 102 -2.13 -12.38 -17.78
C LYS A 102 -1.78 -13.25 -18.98
N LYS A 103 -0.64 -13.00 -19.63
CA LYS A 103 -0.16 -13.85 -20.71
C LYS A 103 0.01 -15.31 -20.24
N PHE A 104 0.72 -15.53 -19.14
CA PHE A 104 0.89 -16.87 -18.59
C PHE A 104 -0.41 -17.51 -18.15
N GLN A 105 -1.34 -16.74 -17.56
CA GLN A 105 -2.66 -17.22 -17.20
C GLN A 105 -3.39 -17.79 -18.43
N LYS A 106 -3.40 -17.03 -19.51
CA LYS A 106 -4.10 -17.39 -20.74
C LYS A 106 -3.44 -18.54 -21.51
N GLU A 107 -2.10 -18.56 -21.59
CA GLU A 107 -1.34 -19.52 -22.38
C GLU A 107 -1.13 -20.87 -21.67
N ARG A 108 -1.11 -20.86 -20.32
CA ARG A 108 -0.76 -22.03 -19.49
C ARG A 108 -1.87 -22.45 -18.52
N ASP A 109 -3.05 -21.82 -18.58
CA ASP A 109 -4.20 -22.09 -17.72
C ASP A 109 -3.87 -22.07 -16.21
N ILE A 110 -3.06 -21.09 -15.81
CA ILE A 110 -2.58 -20.95 -14.43
C ILE A 110 -3.63 -20.23 -13.59
N THR A 111 -3.96 -20.80 -12.44
CA THR A 111 -4.76 -20.13 -11.41
C THR A 111 -3.86 -19.24 -10.54
N TYR A 112 -4.28 -17.99 -10.33
CA TYR A 112 -3.59 -17.04 -9.42
C TYR A 112 -4.39 -16.80 -8.15
N LEU A 113 -3.72 -16.87 -6.99
CA LEU A 113 -4.15 -16.19 -5.78
C LEU A 113 -3.31 -14.92 -5.64
N PHE A 114 -3.87 -13.78 -6.02
CA PHE A 114 -3.18 -12.50 -6.07
C PHE A 114 -3.49 -11.69 -4.81
N ILE A 115 -2.48 -11.37 -4.01
CA ILE A 115 -2.60 -10.56 -2.79
C ILE A 115 -2.02 -9.18 -3.08
N ALA A 116 -2.81 -8.13 -2.91
CA ALA A 116 -2.38 -6.75 -3.11
C ALA A 116 -3.24 -5.79 -2.28
N HIS A 117 -2.71 -4.58 -2.05
CA HIS A 117 -3.40 -3.49 -1.38
C HIS A 117 -3.98 -2.46 -2.37
N ASP A 118 -3.61 -2.51 -3.65
CA ASP A 118 -4.13 -1.61 -4.69
C ASP A 118 -5.32 -2.25 -5.41
N LEU A 119 -6.52 -1.75 -5.09
CA LEU A 119 -7.77 -2.30 -5.58
C LEU A 119 -7.94 -2.11 -7.10
N SER A 120 -7.35 -1.07 -7.70
CA SER A 120 -7.37 -0.85 -9.15
C SER A 120 -6.63 -1.95 -9.90
N ILE A 121 -5.51 -2.39 -9.32
CA ILE A 121 -4.71 -3.49 -9.88
C ILE A 121 -5.44 -4.82 -9.72
N VAL A 122 -6.03 -5.05 -8.55
CA VAL A 122 -6.81 -6.27 -8.28
C VAL A 122 -7.98 -6.37 -9.25
N ARG A 123 -8.74 -5.28 -9.50
CA ARG A 123 -9.80 -5.24 -10.51
C ARG A 123 -9.31 -5.63 -11.90
N PHE A 124 -8.11 -5.17 -12.28
CA PHE A 124 -7.56 -5.43 -13.61
C PHE A 124 -7.16 -6.90 -13.82
N ILE A 125 -6.63 -7.58 -12.77
CA ILE A 125 -6.03 -8.92 -12.93
C ILE A 125 -6.95 -10.06 -12.51
N SER A 126 -7.90 -9.81 -11.61
CA SER A 126 -8.69 -10.85 -10.95
C SER A 126 -10.07 -11.02 -11.57
N ASP A 127 -10.56 -12.25 -11.65
CA ASP A 127 -11.94 -12.58 -12.00
C ASP A 127 -12.85 -12.43 -10.78
N ARG A 128 -12.37 -12.80 -9.59
CA ARG A 128 -13.06 -12.67 -8.30
C ARG A 128 -12.18 -11.96 -7.29
N ILE A 129 -12.79 -11.14 -6.44
CA ILE A 129 -12.11 -10.38 -5.40
C ILE A 129 -12.68 -10.74 -4.04
N GLY A 130 -11.79 -11.05 -3.09
CA GLY A 130 -12.12 -11.19 -1.67
C GLY A 130 -11.51 -10.06 -0.87
N VAL A 131 -12.33 -9.34 -0.12
CA VAL A 131 -11.91 -8.25 0.76
C VAL A 131 -11.71 -8.80 2.17
N ILE A 132 -10.55 -8.53 2.76
CA ILE A 132 -10.19 -8.99 4.11
C ILE A 132 -10.08 -7.78 5.04
N TYR A 133 -10.74 -7.85 6.19
CA TYR A 133 -10.63 -6.86 7.26
C TYR A 133 -10.30 -7.56 8.58
N LYS A 134 -9.20 -7.15 9.23
CA LYS A 134 -8.72 -7.72 10.52
C LYS A 134 -8.62 -9.25 10.58
N GLY A 135 -8.41 -9.90 9.44
CA GLY A 135 -8.25 -11.34 9.34
C GLY A 135 -9.49 -12.09 8.84
N ASP A 136 -10.66 -11.45 8.85
CA ASP A 136 -11.91 -12.02 8.36
C ASP A 136 -12.19 -11.57 6.92
N ILE A 137 -12.78 -12.47 6.13
CA ILE A 137 -13.28 -12.13 4.80
C ILE A 137 -14.62 -11.45 4.97
N VAL A 138 -14.70 -10.17 4.57
CA VAL A 138 -15.91 -9.37 4.73
C VAL A 138 -16.78 -9.31 3.48
N GLU A 139 -16.20 -9.52 2.30
CA GLU A 139 -16.95 -9.56 1.04
C GLU A 139 -16.19 -10.34 -0.02
N ILE A 140 -16.89 -11.15 -0.83
CA ILE A 140 -16.34 -11.85 -1.99
C ILE A 140 -17.34 -11.77 -3.14
N ALA A 141 -16.90 -11.27 -4.29
CA ALA A 141 -17.71 -11.27 -5.51
C ALA A 141 -16.85 -11.37 -6.78
N GLU A 142 -17.49 -11.46 -7.93
CA GLU A 142 -16.82 -11.19 -9.21
C GLU A 142 -16.32 -9.73 -9.21
N ALA A 143 -15.20 -9.47 -9.90
CA ALA A 143 -14.54 -8.18 -9.84
C ALA A 143 -15.48 -7.02 -10.19
N GLU A 144 -16.19 -7.08 -11.32
CA GLU A 144 -17.11 -6.03 -11.73
C GLU A 144 -18.33 -5.92 -10.81
N GLU A 145 -18.85 -7.05 -10.32
CA GLU A 145 -19.95 -7.08 -9.35
C GLU A 145 -19.56 -6.37 -8.04
N LEU A 146 -18.36 -6.61 -7.52
CA LEU A 146 -17.85 -5.97 -6.31
C LEU A 146 -17.75 -4.45 -6.47
N PHE A 147 -17.36 -3.96 -7.64
CA PHE A 147 -17.25 -2.52 -7.92
C PHE A 147 -18.62 -1.87 -8.17
N ASP A 148 -19.56 -2.59 -8.75
CA ASP A 148 -20.90 -2.09 -9.01
C ASP A 148 -21.81 -2.14 -7.78
N PHE A 149 -21.62 -3.15 -6.94
CA PHE A 149 -22.42 -3.43 -5.72
C PHE A 149 -21.54 -3.72 -4.50
N PRO A 150 -20.68 -2.80 -4.06
CA PRO A 150 -19.94 -2.99 -2.81
C PRO A 150 -20.93 -2.82 -1.64
N LEU A 151 -21.23 -3.90 -0.96
CA LEU A 151 -22.27 -3.93 0.06
C LEU A 151 -21.69 -3.72 1.46
N HIS A 152 -20.59 -4.37 1.79
CA HIS A 152 -19.95 -4.18 3.08
C HIS A 152 -19.38 -2.75 3.20
N PRO A 153 -19.60 -2.02 4.30
CA PRO A 153 -19.12 -0.64 4.47
C PRO A 153 -17.61 -0.49 4.31
N TYR A 154 -16.82 -1.47 4.73
CA TYR A 154 -15.37 -1.46 4.54
C TYR A 154 -14.97 -1.52 3.05
N THR A 155 -15.65 -2.34 2.25
CA THR A 155 -15.43 -2.41 0.79
C THR A 155 -15.74 -1.06 0.13
N ARG A 156 -16.84 -0.40 0.54
CA ARG A 156 -17.16 0.97 0.06
C ARG A 156 -16.06 1.96 0.40
N SER A 157 -15.53 1.89 1.61
CA SER A 157 -14.42 2.72 2.05
C SER A 157 -13.18 2.54 1.17
N LEU A 158 -12.80 1.29 0.89
CA LEU A 158 -11.67 0.98 0.01
C LEU A 158 -11.88 1.49 -1.43
N ILE A 159 -13.07 1.28 -2.01
CA ILE A 159 -13.39 1.76 -3.36
C ILE A 159 -13.41 3.29 -3.40
N SER A 160 -13.94 3.94 -2.37
CA SER A 160 -13.94 5.40 -2.30
C SER A 160 -12.53 5.99 -2.25
N ALA A 161 -11.56 5.25 -1.75
CA ALA A 161 -10.16 5.69 -1.66
C ALA A 161 -9.38 5.57 -2.99
N ILE A 162 -9.93 4.89 -4.02
CA ILE A 162 -9.27 4.77 -5.32
C ILE A 162 -9.08 6.14 -5.95
N PRO A 163 -7.84 6.55 -6.33
CA PRO A 163 -7.59 7.85 -6.94
C PRO A 163 -8.31 8.01 -8.28
N ILE A 164 -8.91 9.18 -8.50
CA ILE A 164 -9.51 9.54 -9.79
C ILE A 164 -8.43 10.24 -10.62
N PRO A 165 -8.22 9.86 -11.91
CA PRO A 165 -7.19 10.47 -12.76
C PRO A 165 -7.36 11.98 -12.97
N ASP A 166 -8.60 12.50 -12.86
CA ASP A 166 -8.90 13.92 -12.98
C ASP A 166 -8.64 14.65 -11.66
N PRO A 167 -7.68 15.61 -11.61
CA PRO A 167 -7.34 16.33 -10.40
C PRO A 167 -8.48 17.18 -9.82
N ILE A 168 -9.40 17.67 -10.67
CA ILE A 168 -10.55 18.49 -10.24
C ILE A 168 -11.56 17.59 -9.53
N LEU A 169 -11.85 16.43 -10.10
CA LEU A 169 -12.77 15.46 -9.52
C LEU A 169 -12.18 14.87 -8.22
N GLU A 170 -10.89 14.54 -8.21
CA GLU A 170 -10.21 14.01 -7.03
C GLU A 170 -10.24 15.01 -5.86
N LYS A 171 -10.05 16.30 -6.12
CA LYS A 171 -10.11 17.35 -5.09
C LYS A 171 -11.49 17.48 -4.44
N ASN A 172 -12.55 17.20 -5.19
CA ASN A 172 -13.94 17.32 -4.74
C ASN A 172 -14.56 15.97 -4.32
N LYS A 173 -13.75 14.91 -4.31
CA LYS A 173 -14.17 13.58 -3.88
C LYS A 173 -14.36 13.52 -2.37
N VAL A 174 -15.47 12.95 -1.94
CA VAL A 174 -15.74 12.65 -0.52
C VAL A 174 -15.34 11.21 -0.25
N LEU A 175 -14.42 11.02 0.69
CA LEU A 175 -14.02 9.69 1.13
C LEU A 175 -15.07 9.12 2.08
N PHE A 176 -15.46 7.89 1.83
CA PHE A 176 -16.30 7.14 2.75
C PHE A 176 -15.40 6.50 3.81
N THR A 177 -15.53 6.95 5.06
CA THR A 177 -14.75 6.39 6.18
C THR A 177 -15.54 5.27 6.84
N TYR A 178 -14.94 4.10 6.95
CA TYR A 178 -15.52 2.95 7.65
C TYR A 178 -15.31 3.07 9.15
N ASP A 179 -16.41 3.00 9.91
CA ASP A 179 -16.40 2.88 11.36
C ASP A 179 -16.92 1.49 11.77
N PRO A 180 -16.08 0.65 12.39
CA PRO A 180 -16.52 -0.67 12.86
C PRO A 180 -17.64 -0.66 13.89
N SER A 181 -17.89 0.46 14.56
CA SER A 181 -18.95 0.59 15.57
C SER A 181 -20.37 0.58 14.98
N VAL A 182 -20.51 0.70 13.65
CA VAL A 182 -21.79 0.57 12.95
C VAL A 182 -22.37 -0.85 13.03
N HIS A 183 -21.52 -1.84 13.33
CA HIS A 183 -21.91 -3.24 13.45
C HIS A 183 -22.15 -3.61 14.91
N ASP A 184 -23.34 -4.11 15.19
CA ASP A 184 -23.67 -4.70 16.49
C ASP A 184 -23.79 -6.22 16.35
N TYR A 185 -22.78 -6.93 16.84
CA TYR A 185 -22.70 -8.39 16.82
C TYR A 185 -22.87 -9.02 18.22
N SER A 186 -23.41 -8.26 19.18
CA SER A 186 -23.58 -8.70 20.56
C SER A 186 -24.62 -9.81 20.71
N GLU A 187 -25.71 -9.72 19.96
CA GLU A 187 -26.84 -10.69 20.02
C GLU A 187 -26.82 -11.67 18.83
N ASP A 188 -26.50 -11.20 17.63
CA ASP A 188 -26.52 -12.02 16.40
C ASP A 188 -25.11 -12.03 15.78
N LYS A 189 -24.49 -13.21 15.78
CA LYS A 189 -23.13 -13.40 15.23
C LYS A 189 -23.15 -13.24 13.72
N PRO A 190 -22.18 -12.50 13.17
CA PRO A 190 -22.07 -12.33 11.73
C PRO A 190 -21.61 -13.61 11.05
N GLU A 191 -22.11 -13.86 9.85
CA GLU A 191 -21.72 -14.97 8.98
C GLU A 191 -21.48 -14.48 7.57
N LEU A 192 -20.66 -15.20 6.79
CA LEU A 192 -20.46 -14.92 5.38
C LEU A 192 -21.57 -15.62 4.58
N VAL A 193 -22.51 -14.84 4.03
CA VAL A 193 -23.73 -15.33 3.39
C VAL A 193 -23.75 -14.99 1.91
N ASP A 194 -24.09 -15.95 1.06
CA ASP A 194 -24.37 -15.73 -0.36
C ASP A 194 -25.69 -14.97 -0.54
N ILE A 195 -25.63 -13.80 -1.15
CA ILE A 195 -26.79 -12.94 -1.44
C ILE A 195 -27.27 -13.07 -2.89
N GLY A 196 -26.71 -14.03 -3.64
CA GLY A 196 -26.97 -14.29 -5.06
C GLY A 196 -25.78 -13.90 -5.95
N ASN A 197 -25.69 -14.53 -7.12
CA ASN A 197 -24.60 -14.34 -8.09
C ASN A 197 -23.19 -14.66 -7.54
N ASN A 198 -23.05 -15.63 -6.65
CA ASN A 198 -21.78 -15.90 -5.96
C ASN A 198 -21.17 -14.68 -5.25
N HIS A 199 -22.03 -13.75 -4.82
CA HIS A 199 -21.67 -12.59 -4.05
C HIS A 199 -21.90 -12.86 -2.56
N PHE A 200 -20.80 -12.98 -1.81
CA PHE A 200 -20.82 -13.30 -0.39
C PHE A 200 -20.50 -12.05 0.42
N VAL A 201 -21.28 -11.77 1.43
CA VAL A 201 -21.11 -10.62 2.33
C VAL A 201 -21.18 -11.07 3.78
N TYR A 202 -20.31 -10.53 4.60
CA TYR A 202 -20.27 -10.78 6.04
C TYR A 202 -21.16 -9.81 6.78
N GLY A 203 -22.02 -10.33 7.63
CA GLY A 203 -22.92 -9.52 8.42
C GLY A 203 -23.87 -10.36 9.27
N ASN A 204 -24.60 -9.72 10.18
CA ASN A 204 -25.66 -10.33 10.93
C ASN A 204 -26.94 -10.46 10.05
N LYS A 205 -27.98 -11.15 10.53
CA LYS A 205 -29.21 -11.39 9.76
C LYS A 205 -29.86 -10.11 9.25
N LYS A 206 -29.88 -9.07 10.08
CA LYS A 206 -30.49 -7.77 9.72
C LYS A 206 -29.71 -7.10 8.60
N GLU A 207 -28.37 -7.06 8.70
CA GLU A 207 -27.50 -6.49 7.68
C GLU A 207 -27.59 -7.25 6.37
N ILE A 208 -27.64 -8.57 6.41
CA ILE A 208 -27.81 -9.43 5.22
C ILE A 208 -29.15 -9.14 4.52
N GLU A 209 -30.24 -8.93 5.24
CA GLU A 209 -31.52 -8.54 4.63
C GLU A 209 -31.43 -7.14 3.98
N GLU A 210 -30.77 -6.19 4.61
CA GLU A 210 -30.51 -4.87 4.04
C GLU A 210 -29.65 -4.98 2.76
N TYR A 211 -28.60 -5.77 2.76
CA TYR A 211 -27.75 -6.00 1.58
C TYR A 211 -28.52 -6.65 0.43
N LYS A 212 -29.37 -7.64 0.72
CA LYS A 212 -30.27 -8.24 -0.26
C LYS A 212 -31.25 -7.22 -0.83
N ALA A 213 -31.79 -6.35 -0.01
CA ALA A 213 -32.72 -5.30 -0.45
C ALA A 213 -32.02 -4.25 -1.35
N ILE A 214 -30.78 -3.86 -1.02
CA ILE A 214 -29.97 -2.97 -1.86
C ILE A 214 -29.70 -3.64 -3.20
N ARG A 215 -29.28 -4.89 -3.19
CA ARG A 215 -28.98 -5.68 -4.41
C ARG A 215 -30.21 -5.86 -5.29
N ALA A 216 -31.39 -6.12 -4.69
CA ALA A 216 -32.66 -6.32 -5.41
C ALA A 216 -33.14 -5.06 -6.15
N LYS A 217 -32.77 -3.85 -5.72
CA LYS A 217 -33.07 -2.60 -6.43
C LYS A 217 -32.34 -2.50 -7.77
N GLY A 218 -31.26 -3.24 -7.97
CA GLY A 218 -30.50 -3.27 -9.24
C GLY A 218 -29.73 -1.98 -9.56
N GLU A 219 -29.79 -0.97 -8.71
CA GLU A 219 -29.05 0.28 -8.90
C GLU A 219 -27.63 0.15 -8.35
N LYS A 220 -26.63 0.55 -9.15
CA LYS A 220 -25.23 0.54 -8.72
C LYS A 220 -25.05 1.37 -7.46
N VAL A 221 -24.32 0.80 -6.50
CA VAL A 221 -24.03 1.49 -5.24
C VAL A 221 -22.94 2.53 -5.46
N LYS A 222 -23.28 3.81 -5.29
CA LYS A 222 -22.30 4.91 -5.43
C LYS A 222 -21.33 4.90 -4.24
N SER A 223 -20.15 4.36 -4.45
CA SER A 223 -19.06 4.41 -3.45
C SER A 223 -18.21 5.68 -3.57
N ILE A 224 -18.25 6.34 -4.72
CA ILE A 224 -17.53 7.59 -4.96
C ILE A 224 -18.58 8.70 -5.08
N THR A 225 -18.54 9.63 -4.13
CA THR A 225 -19.33 10.87 -4.17
C THR A 225 -18.41 12.03 -4.53
N ILE A 226 -18.77 12.79 -5.55
CA ILE A 226 -18.04 13.98 -5.98
C ILE A 226 -18.95 15.17 -5.65
N LEU A 227 -18.45 16.12 -4.87
CA LEU A 227 -19.14 17.36 -4.62
C LEU A 227 -19.08 18.24 -5.87
N ASP A 228 -20.16 18.97 -6.14
CA ASP A 228 -20.15 20.00 -7.16
C ASP A 228 -19.05 21.04 -6.81
N PRO A 229 -18.15 21.36 -7.74
CA PRO A 229 -17.09 22.35 -7.52
C PRO A 229 -17.62 23.71 -7.06
N ASP A 230 -18.84 24.07 -7.47
CA ASP A 230 -19.50 25.35 -7.18
C ASP A 230 -20.46 25.26 -5.98
N ALA A 231 -20.69 24.07 -5.42
CA ALA A 231 -21.53 23.92 -4.23
C ALA A 231 -20.78 24.45 -2.98
N PRO A 232 -21.48 25.15 -2.07
CA PRO A 232 -20.90 25.51 -0.78
C PRO A 232 -20.43 24.24 -0.07
N ARG A 233 -19.15 24.16 0.25
CA ARG A 233 -18.60 23.00 0.98
C ARG A 233 -19.39 22.85 2.27
N PRO A 234 -19.89 21.65 2.60
CA PRO A 234 -20.39 21.40 3.94
C PRO A 234 -19.26 21.78 4.90
N GLU A 235 -19.56 22.66 5.85
CA GLU A 235 -18.62 23.00 6.93
C GLU A 235 -18.12 21.66 7.46
N GLN A 236 -16.82 21.42 7.32
CA GLN A 236 -16.19 20.32 8.03
C GLN A 236 -16.51 20.66 9.49
N THR A 237 -17.37 19.85 10.08
CA THR A 237 -17.61 19.92 11.53
C THR A 237 -16.22 19.71 12.11
N GLU A 238 -15.56 20.80 12.49
CA GLU A 238 -14.36 20.73 13.29
C GLU A 238 -14.76 19.90 14.50
N GLN A 239 -14.38 18.64 14.50
CA GLN A 239 -14.46 17.84 15.71
C GLN A 239 -13.66 18.63 16.71
N LYS A 240 -14.36 19.25 17.67
CA LYS A 240 -13.75 19.92 18.80
C LYS A 240 -12.76 18.93 19.36
N VAL A 241 -11.48 19.25 19.18
CA VAL A 241 -10.38 18.57 19.86
C VAL A 241 -10.68 18.76 21.33
N ASP A 242 -11.05 17.72 22.02
CA ASP A 242 -11.15 17.73 23.46
C ASP A 242 -9.80 18.18 23.99
N GLU A 243 -9.79 19.14 24.93
CA GLU A 243 -8.57 19.69 25.55
C GLU A 243 -7.71 18.64 26.28
N ASN A 244 -8.10 17.38 26.26
CA ASN A 244 -7.42 16.23 26.86
C ASN A 244 -6.62 15.39 25.87
N GLY A 245 -5.87 15.99 24.96
CA GLY A 245 -4.64 15.41 24.40
C GLY A 245 -4.64 14.00 23.83
N SER A 246 -5.79 13.41 23.49
CA SER A 246 -5.84 12.16 22.73
C SER A 246 -5.95 12.48 21.25
N ASP A 247 -4.79 12.63 20.59
CA ASP A 247 -4.66 12.72 19.15
C ASP A 247 -5.30 11.49 18.49
N ALA A 248 -6.57 11.60 18.12
CA ALA A 248 -7.20 10.62 17.23
C ALA A 248 -6.62 10.81 15.83
N PHE A 249 -5.82 9.85 15.42
CA PHE A 249 -5.44 9.42 14.07
C PHE A 249 -5.64 10.45 12.92
N LEU A 250 -4.85 11.51 12.91
CA LEU A 250 -4.36 12.06 11.66
C LEU A 250 -3.20 11.14 11.24
N GLU A 251 -3.31 10.50 10.08
CA GLU A 251 -2.20 9.76 9.48
C GLU A 251 -1.00 10.67 9.35
N THR A 252 -0.12 10.65 10.35
CA THR A 252 1.17 11.31 10.26
C THR A 252 2.01 10.52 9.27
N PRO A 253 2.72 11.17 8.33
CA PRO A 253 3.64 10.47 7.44
C PRO A 253 4.53 9.54 8.23
N LEU A 254 4.83 8.36 7.70
CA LEU A 254 5.59 7.27 8.35
C LEU A 254 6.90 7.69 9.05
N HIS A 255 7.43 8.87 8.72
CA HIS A 255 8.67 9.43 9.28
C HIS A 255 8.47 10.66 10.19
N ASP A 256 7.22 11.07 10.47
CA ASP A 256 6.97 12.18 11.40
C ASP A 256 6.92 11.69 12.85
N THR A 257 8.09 11.32 13.37
CA THR A 257 8.22 10.69 14.71
C THR A 257 8.01 11.65 15.87
N GLY A 258 8.06 12.96 15.64
CA GLY A 258 8.05 13.98 16.69
C GLY A 258 9.21 13.84 17.67
N SER A 259 10.30 13.21 17.26
CA SER A 259 11.42 12.81 18.12
C SER A 259 12.00 13.99 18.90
N LYS A 260 12.21 13.80 20.19
CA LYS A 260 12.88 14.76 21.08
C LYS A 260 14.31 15.13 20.60
N TRP A 261 14.95 14.24 19.82
CA TRP A 261 16.25 14.49 19.24
C TRP A 261 16.27 15.70 18.30
N TYR A 262 15.21 15.94 17.53
CA TYR A 262 15.10 17.15 16.69
C TYR A 262 15.07 18.43 17.52
N SER A 263 14.43 18.40 18.70
CA SER A 263 14.40 19.52 19.62
C SER A 263 15.79 19.78 20.24
N ILE A 264 16.49 18.72 20.65
CA ILE A 264 17.84 18.81 21.23
C ILE A 264 18.83 19.34 20.20
N LEU A 265 18.85 18.75 19.00
CA LEU A 265 19.76 19.18 17.94
C LEU A 265 19.52 20.64 17.54
N SER A 266 18.24 21.04 17.43
CA SER A 266 17.86 22.42 17.10
C SER A 266 18.17 23.41 18.21
N PHE A 267 18.25 22.99 19.45
CA PHE A 267 18.72 23.82 20.56
C PHE A 267 20.20 24.18 20.43
N PHE A 268 21.05 23.22 20.07
CA PHE A 268 22.50 23.46 19.89
C PHE A 268 22.83 24.18 18.60
N LEU A 269 22.05 23.97 17.53
CA LEU A 269 22.26 24.60 16.22
C LEU A 269 20.97 25.32 15.75
N PRO A 270 20.60 26.46 16.37
CA PRO A 270 19.28 27.08 16.15
C PRO A 270 19.00 27.48 14.70
N ILE A 271 19.99 27.96 13.97
CA ILE A 271 19.82 28.37 12.56
C ILE A 271 19.50 27.13 11.70
N LEU A 272 20.24 26.04 11.86
CA LEU A 272 19.97 24.79 11.18
C LEU A 272 18.63 24.18 11.60
N GLY A 273 18.26 24.33 12.88
CA GLY A 273 16.96 23.91 13.39
C GLY A 273 15.79 24.67 12.75
N LEU A 274 15.93 25.98 12.49
CA LEU A 274 14.92 26.76 11.79
C LEU A 274 14.81 26.37 10.31
N ILE A 275 15.93 26.08 9.65
CA ILE A 275 15.95 25.59 8.28
C ILE A 275 15.27 24.22 8.20
N ALA A 276 15.63 23.29 9.11
CA ALA A 276 15.00 21.97 9.18
C ALA A 276 13.49 22.08 9.47
N ALA A 277 13.08 22.98 10.35
CA ALA A 277 11.67 23.25 10.60
C ALA A 277 10.95 23.71 9.32
N GLY A 278 11.55 24.58 8.51
CA GLY A 278 11.01 25.00 7.22
C GLY A 278 10.80 23.82 6.26
N VAL A 279 11.81 22.95 6.16
CA VAL A 279 11.74 21.73 5.34
C VAL A 279 10.62 20.81 5.83
N PHE A 280 10.56 20.50 7.12
CA PHE A 280 9.51 19.65 7.67
C PHE A 280 8.10 20.25 7.48
N ARG A 281 7.96 21.58 7.55
CA ARG A 281 6.69 22.22 7.24
C ARG A 281 6.29 22.05 5.78
N HIS A 282 7.26 22.12 4.86
CA HIS A 282 7.00 21.92 3.42
C HIS A 282 6.52 20.50 3.11
N PHE A 283 7.09 19.50 3.78
CA PHE A 283 6.70 18.09 3.63
C PHE A 283 5.59 17.63 4.59
N HIS A 284 4.86 18.55 5.21
CA HIS A 284 3.77 18.26 6.16
C HIS A 284 4.13 17.42 7.40
N HIS A 285 5.41 17.33 7.76
CA HIS A 285 5.87 16.66 8.99
C HIS A 285 5.65 17.56 10.23
N ILE A 286 4.41 17.66 10.69
CA ILE A 286 3.99 18.66 11.70
C ILE A 286 4.68 18.44 13.05
N ARG A 287 4.86 17.19 13.50
CA ARG A 287 5.50 16.88 14.77
C ARG A 287 6.98 17.26 14.77
N ASN A 288 7.69 16.91 13.71
CA ASN A 288 9.10 17.24 13.54
C ASN A 288 9.30 18.76 13.38
N TYR A 289 8.41 19.46 12.64
CA TYR A 289 8.38 20.91 12.55
C TYR A 289 8.26 21.56 13.94
N LYS A 290 7.25 21.14 14.75
CA LYS A 290 7.04 21.67 16.09
C LYS A 290 8.26 21.44 17.00
N ALA A 291 8.86 20.25 16.95
CA ALA A 291 10.04 19.89 17.72
C ALA A 291 11.25 20.76 17.35
N CYS A 292 11.57 20.88 16.05
CA CYS A 292 12.67 21.71 15.55
C CYS A 292 12.48 23.20 15.91
N LYS A 293 11.28 23.75 15.67
CA LYS A 293 10.96 25.14 15.98
C LYS A 293 11.09 25.45 17.48
N LYS A 294 10.57 24.57 18.34
CA LYS A 294 10.65 24.73 19.79
C LYS A 294 12.10 24.72 20.28
N GLY A 295 12.90 23.75 19.82
CA GLY A 295 14.31 23.65 20.17
C GLY A 295 15.13 24.84 19.68
N ALA A 296 14.91 25.29 18.45
CA ALA A 296 15.62 26.43 17.87
C ALA A 296 15.33 27.75 18.62
N ILE A 297 14.06 28.01 18.95
CA ILE A 297 13.68 29.23 19.72
C ILE A 297 14.28 29.17 21.12
N ALA A 298 14.23 28.05 21.81
CA ALA A 298 14.82 27.87 23.12
C ALA A 298 16.35 28.11 23.08
N GLY A 299 17.03 27.55 22.07
CA GLY A 299 18.48 27.76 21.87
C GLY A 299 18.87 29.22 21.59
N LEU A 300 18.06 29.95 20.83
CA LEU A 300 18.28 31.37 20.57
C LEU A 300 18.11 32.21 21.84
N ILE A 301 17.06 31.98 22.63
CA ILE A 301 16.79 32.65 23.89
C ILE A 301 17.94 32.41 24.87
N THR A 302 18.37 31.18 25.05
CA THR A 302 19.49 30.84 25.95
C THR A 302 20.78 31.56 25.58
N ARG A 303 21.11 31.65 24.27
CA ARG A 303 22.29 32.36 23.81
C ARG A 303 22.18 33.86 24.03
N ALA A 304 21.01 34.46 23.79
CA ALA A 304 20.77 35.86 24.06
C ALA A 304 20.97 36.19 25.55
N VAL A 305 20.48 35.33 26.46
CA VAL A 305 20.66 35.47 27.92
C VAL A 305 22.15 35.39 28.31
N ILE A 306 22.88 34.42 27.72
CA ILE A 306 24.31 34.25 27.98
C ILE A 306 25.10 35.48 27.51
N ILE A 307 24.82 35.99 26.30
CA ILE A 307 25.48 37.19 25.77
C ILE A 307 25.19 38.40 26.65
N LEU A 308 23.94 38.59 27.08
CA LEU A 308 23.56 39.67 27.97
C LEU A 308 24.28 39.58 29.31
N PHE A 309 24.40 38.34 29.89
CA PHE A 309 25.14 38.13 31.14
C PHE A 309 26.61 38.49 31.00
N PHE A 310 27.28 38.05 29.91
CA PHE A 310 28.69 38.44 29.69
C PHE A 310 28.87 39.90 29.43
N ALA A 311 27.94 40.57 28.71
CA ALA A 311 27.97 41.99 28.52
C ALA A 311 27.85 42.78 29.85
N LEU A 312 26.93 42.33 30.72
CA LEU A 312 26.78 42.89 32.08
C LEU A 312 28.03 42.67 32.93
N MET A 313 28.63 41.48 32.90
CA MET A 313 29.89 41.19 33.61
C MET A 313 31.05 42.08 33.10
N LEU A 314 31.12 42.31 31.78
CA LEU A 314 32.13 43.17 31.19
C LEU A 314 31.97 44.63 31.64
N VAL A 315 30.73 45.14 31.69
CA VAL A 315 30.43 46.48 32.21
C VAL A 315 30.80 46.58 33.68
N PHE A 316 30.52 45.55 34.50
CA PHE A 316 30.87 45.53 35.93
C PHE A 316 32.39 45.44 36.18
N ALA A 317 33.14 44.82 35.25
CA ALA A 317 34.60 44.74 35.33
C ALA A 317 35.32 46.01 34.86
N LEU A 318 34.61 46.92 34.16
CA LEU A 318 35.11 48.19 33.66
C LEU A 318 34.74 49.40 34.56
N LEU A 319 33.82 49.15 35.51
CA LEU A 319 33.48 50.11 36.61
C LEU A 319 34.31 49.83 37.87
#